data_2328baa8dc8374fc2b0f4790101e1d9a
#
_entry.id   2328baa8dc8374fc2b0f4790101e1d9a
#
_cell.length_a   1.000
_cell.length_b   1.000
_cell.length_c   1.000
_cell.angle_alpha   90.00
_cell.angle_beta   90.00
_cell.angle_gamma   90.00
#
_symmetry.space_group_name_H-M   'P 1'
#
loop_
_entity.id
_entity.type
_entity.pdbx_description
1 polymer ?
#
loop_
_entity_poly.entity_id
_entity_poly.type
_entity_poly.pdbx_seq_one_letter_code
_entity_poly.pdbx_strand_id
1 'polypeptide(L)'
;MAMWPQSGMLTTGGRAGMQSAALAAWVANTKPGAQVFYLGPDYEMGRSTVAAFKAAAEGKGAKSVGELFAPLDNKDYSPFFGQIRSGKPNVIYTSVAGNDTVRLFSQMAEFGISRSVQVVGASGTVTGQNLAAIGKAAEGFVTGAGYSTLIDSPENKKFVAAFKAENKTDPDLYGADSYGVLFFYKAAVEKAKSTDTDKVRAAMRDLK
;
A
#
# COMPACT_ATOMS: atom_id res chain seq x y z
N MET A 1 7.95 -18.22 -0.53
CA MET A 1 8.74 -18.43 0.70
C MET A 1 9.94 -17.49 0.64
N ALA A 2 9.84 -16.33 1.29
CA ALA A 2 10.89 -15.32 1.23
C ALA A 2 12.07 -15.77 2.10
N MET A 3 13.12 -16.22 1.46
CA MET A 3 14.35 -16.63 2.11
C MET A 3 15.34 -15.46 2.22
N TRP A 4 15.00 -14.51 3.10
CA TRP A 4 16.03 -13.62 3.64
C TRP A 4 16.31 -14.06 5.07
N PRO A 5 17.60 -14.23 5.46
CA PRO A 5 17.90 -14.58 6.83
C PRO A 5 17.42 -13.47 7.76
N GLN A 6 16.39 -13.77 8.52
CA GLN A 6 15.66 -12.83 9.39
C GLN A 6 16.53 -12.25 10.54
N SER A 7 17.72 -12.76 10.72
CA SER A 7 18.56 -12.47 11.88
C SER A 7 19.21 -11.08 11.91
N GLY A 8 19.09 -10.31 10.83
CA GLY A 8 19.73 -8.98 10.75
C GLY A 8 18.86 -7.85 10.25
N MET A 9 17.63 -8.13 9.77
CA MET A 9 16.76 -7.12 9.19
C MET A 9 15.78 -6.56 10.23
N LEU A 10 15.80 -5.25 10.41
CA LEU A 10 14.83 -4.49 11.18
C LEU A 10 14.04 -3.60 10.23
N THR A 11 12.73 -3.51 10.40
CA THR A 11 11.87 -2.66 9.58
C THR A 11 11.13 -1.66 10.46
N THR A 12 11.12 -0.41 10.05
CA THR A 12 10.37 0.68 10.70
C THR A 12 9.04 0.96 10.02
N GLY A 13 8.91 0.61 8.75
CA GLY A 13 7.67 0.79 7.97
C GLY A 13 6.66 -0.34 8.14
N GLY A 14 5.41 -0.06 7.78
CA GLY A 14 4.33 -1.05 7.78
C GLY A 14 4.60 -2.15 6.75
N ARG A 15 4.56 -3.41 7.19
CA ARG A 15 4.68 -4.55 6.26
C ARG A 15 3.38 -4.73 5.47
N ALA A 16 3.48 -5.21 4.23
CA ALA A 16 2.33 -5.51 3.38
C ALA A 16 1.25 -6.35 4.11
N GLY A 17 1.64 -7.31 4.93
CA GLY A 17 0.72 -8.10 5.75
C GLY A 17 -0.07 -7.29 6.78
N MET A 18 0.55 -6.30 7.43
CA MET A 18 -0.14 -5.43 8.41
C MET A 18 -1.15 -4.51 7.70
N GLN A 19 -0.77 -3.91 6.60
CA GLN A 19 -1.63 -3.07 5.78
C GLN A 19 -2.80 -3.87 5.19
N SER A 20 -2.51 -5.07 4.70
CA SER A 20 -3.50 -6.02 4.20
C SER A 20 -4.50 -6.44 5.29
N ALA A 21 -4.05 -6.72 6.51
CA ALA A 21 -4.91 -7.10 7.62
C ALA A 21 -5.87 -5.97 8.03
N ALA A 22 -5.38 -4.72 8.08
CA ALA A 22 -6.19 -3.54 8.37
C ALA A 22 -7.24 -3.29 7.27
N LEU A 23 -6.83 -3.34 6.00
CA LEU A 23 -7.73 -3.17 4.88
C LEU A 23 -8.77 -4.29 4.78
N ALA A 24 -8.37 -5.54 5.02
CA ALA A 24 -9.28 -6.68 5.05
C ALA A 24 -10.33 -6.57 6.18
N ALA A 25 -9.94 -6.01 7.34
CA ALA A 25 -10.88 -5.72 8.41
C ALA A 25 -11.90 -4.65 8.00
N TRP A 26 -11.44 -3.58 7.34
CA TRP A 26 -12.32 -2.55 6.80
C TRP A 26 -13.30 -3.12 5.77
N VAL A 27 -12.82 -3.94 4.84
CA VAL A 27 -13.68 -4.60 3.83
C VAL A 27 -14.71 -5.50 4.50
N ALA A 28 -14.31 -6.32 5.47
CA ALA A 28 -15.22 -7.22 6.17
C ALA A 28 -16.34 -6.46 6.93
N ASN A 29 -16.00 -5.30 7.50
CA ASN A 29 -16.95 -4.47 8.23
C ASN A 29 -17.92 -3.72 7.30
N THR A 30 -17.45 -3.25 6.15
CA THR A 30 -18.26 -2.44 5.22
C THR A 30 -18.98 -3.26 4.16
N LYS A 31 -18.45 -4.43 3.82
CA LYS A 31 -19.00 -5.37 2.83
C LYS A 31 -18.89 -6.82 3.33
N PRO A 32 -19.71 -7.22 4.30
CA PRO A 32 -19.68 -8.61 4.80
C PRO A 32 -19.89 -9.61 3.67
N GLY A 33 -19.08 -10.66 3.61
CA GLY A 33 -19.12 -11.65 2.54
C GLY A 33 -18.65 -11.12 1.17
N ALA A 34 -17.78 -10.12 1.15
CA ALA A 34 -17.28 -9.50 -0.07
C ALA A 34 -16.86 -10.53 -1.13
N GLN A 35 -17.30 -10.30 -2.38
CA GLN A 35 -16.80 -11.01 -3.55
C GLN A 35 -15.66 -10.18 -4.14
N VAL A 36 -14.44 -10.65 -3.96
CA VAL A 36 -13.23 -9.89 -4.28
C VAL A 36 -12.59 -10.41 -5.56
N PHE A 37 -12.37 -9.50 -6.51
CA PHE A 37 -11.52 -9.73 -7.67
C PHE A 37 -10.16 -9.07 -7.44
N TYR A 38 -9.06 -9.77 -7.74
CA TYR A 38 -7.71 -9.30 -7.52
C TYR A 38 -7.06 -8.94 -8.85
N LEU A 39 -6.44 -7.77 -8.93
CA LEU A 39 -5.66 -7.32 -10.08
C LEU A 39 -4.31 -6.76 -9.60
N GLY A 40 -3.24 -7.46 -9.89
CA GLY A 40 -1.88 -7.05 -9.53
C GLY A 40 -0.97 -6.91 -10.74
N PRO A 41 0.19 -6.26 -10.58
CA PRO A 41 1.23 -6.33 -11.60
C PRO A 41 1.96 -7.67 -11.54
N ASP A 42 2.38 -8.18 -12.70
CA ASP A 42 3.00 -9.49 -12.86
C ASP A 42 4.49 -9.51 -12.51
N TYR A 43 4.78 -9.36 -11.22
CA TYR A 43 6.12 -9.54 -10.65
C TYR A 43 6.00 -9.92 -9.15
N GLU A 44 7.12 -10.32 -8.54
CA GLU A 44 7.13 -10.91 -7.19
C GLU A 44 6.41 -10.07 -6.14
N MET A 45 6.71 -8.78 -6.05
CA MET A 45 6.07 -7.90 -5.06
C MET A 45 4.57 -7.73 -5.32
N GLY A 46 4.16 -7.63 -6.59
CA GLY A 46 2.75 -7.52 -6.97
C GLY A 46 1.97 -8.77 -6.56
N ARG A 47 2.51 -9.94 -6.90
CA ARG A 47 1.92 -11.25 -6.57
C ARG A 47 1.87 -11.49 -5.06
N SER A 48 2.95 -11.23 -4.33
CA SER A 48 3.02 -11.42 -2.88
C SER A 48 2.09 -10.46 -2.13
N THR A 49 1.92 -9.23 -2.61
CA THR A 49 1.00 -8.24 -2.02
C THR A 49 -0.46 -8.64 -2.24
N VAL A 50 -0.81 -9.11 -3.44
CA VAL A 50 -2.15 -9.69 -3.71
C VAL A 50 -2.40 -10.90 -2.81
N ALA A 51 -1.45 -11.83 -2.71
CA ALA A 51 -1.58 -13.02 -1.88
C ALA A 51 -1.77 -12.69 -0.39
N ALA A 52 -1.06 -11.68 0.12
CA ALA A 52 -1.18 -11.23 1.50
C ALA A 52 -2.58 -10.65 1.80
N PHE A 53 -3.12 -9.81 0.91
CA PHE A 53 -4.47 -9.28 1.08
C PHE A 53 -5.53 -10.37 0.92
N LYS A 54 -5.39 -11.24 -0.08
CA LYS A 54 -6.31 -12.37 -0.33
C LYS A 54 -6.44 -13.24 0.91
N ALA A 55 -5.32 -13.68 1.48
CA ALA A 55 -5.32 -14.50 2.69
C ALA A 55 -5.99 -13.78 3.89
N ALA A 56 -5.71 -12.48 4.06
CA ALA A 56 -6.33 -11.68 5.13
C ALA A 56 -7.84 -11.48 4.92
N ALA A 57 -8.29 -11.25 3.69
CA ALA A 57 -9.69 -11.05 3.34
C ALA A 57 -10.51 -12.34 3.44
N GLU A 58 -9.97 -13.45 2.91
CA GLU A 58 -10.60 -14.79 3.02
C GLU A 58 -10.70 -15.25 4.48
N GLY A 59 -9.68 -14.99 5.30
CA GLY A 59 -9.71 -15.23 6.74
C GLY A 59 -10.79 -14.43 7.49
N LYS A 60 -11.39 -13.41 6.84
CA LYS A 60 -12.49 -12.61 7.35
C LYS A 60 -13.82 -12.84 6.60
N GLY A 61 -13.90 -13.93 5.83
CA GLY A 61 -15.12 -14.36 5.17
C GLY A 61 -15.35 -13.79 3.76
N ALA A 62 -14.38 -13.10 3.17
CA ALA A 62 -14.45 -12.72 1.76
C ALA A 62 -14.31 -13.96 0.85
N LYS A 63 -14.86 -13.85 -0.36
CA LYS A 63 -14.78 -14.90 -1.39
C LYS A 63 -13.99 -14.37 -2.59
N SER A 64 -12.97 -15.10 -3.01
CA SER A 64 -12.27 -14.82 -4.27
C SER A 64 -13.14 -15.19 -5.47
N VAL A 65 -13.33 -14.25 -6.39
CA VAL A 65 -14.11 -14.44 -7.61
C VAL A 65 -13.27 -14.30 -8.89
N GLY A 66 -12.00 -14.02 -8.75
CA GLY A 66 -11.03 -13.99 -9.85
C GLY A 66 -9.73 -13.33 -9.44
N GLU A 67 -8.68 -13.64 -10.20
CA GLU A 67 -7.33 -13.10 -9.98
C GLU A 67 -6.62 -12.97 -11.32
N LEU A 68 -6.04 -11.80 -11.58
CA LEU A 68 -5.30 -11.50 -12.80
C LEU A 68 -4.05 -10.69 -12.49
N PHE A 69 -3.04 -10.88 -13.32
CA PHE A 69 -1.80 -10.13 -13.23
C PHE A 69 -1.48 -9.48 -14.59
N ALA A 70 -1.31 -8.18 -14.57
CA ALA A 70 -0.95 -7.40 -15.76
C ALA A 70 0.57 -7.25 -15.86
N PRO A 71 1.14 -7.29 -17.07
CA PRO A 71 2.56 -6.96 -17.27
C PRO A 71 2.88 -5.58 -16.70
N LEU A 72 4.15 -5.37 -16.31
CA LEU A 72 4.64 -4.03 -15.99
C LEU A 72 4.57 -3.12 -17.21
N ASP A 73 4.30 -1.84 -16.98
CA ASP A 73 4.11 -0.82 -18.01
C ASP A 73 2.96 -1.16 -19.00
N ASN A 74 1.92 -1.80 -18.47
CA ASN A 74 0.74 -2.17 -19.25
C ASN A 74 0.02 -0.91 -19.75
N LYS A 75 -0.19 -0.84 -21.07
CA LYS A 75 -0.83 0.32 -21.72
C LYS A 75 -2.36 0.17 -21.80
N ASP A 76 -2.85 -1.05 -21.83
CA ASP A 76 -4.27 -1.36 -22.02
C ASP A 76 -4.77 -2.38 -21.01
N TYR A 77 -5.66 -1.94 -20.15
CA TYR A 77 -6.34 -2.78 -19.15
C TYR A 77 -7.70 -3.29 -19.62
N SER A 78 -8.19 -2.85 -20.79
CA SER A 78 -9.53 -3.23 -21.28
C SER A 78 -9.73 -4.75 -21.41
N PRO A 79 -8.73 -5.57 -21.80
CA PRO A 79 -8.90 -7.02 -21.86
C PRO A 79 -9.22 -7.67 -20.49
N PHE A 80 -8.78 -7.04 -19.40
CA PHE A 80 -9.02 -7.54 -18.04
C PHE A 80 -10.45 -7.28 -17.57
N PHE A 81 -11.10 -6.22 -18.06
CA PHE A 81 -12.43 -5.79 -17.57
C PHE A 81 -13.54 -6.77 -17.91
N GLY A 82 -13.42 -7.51 -19.01
CA GLY A 82 -14.35 -8.59 -19.35
C GLY A 82 -14.37 -9.69 -18.27
N GLN A 83 -13.20 -10.13 -17.82
CA GLN A 83 -13.05 -11.14 -16.78
C GLN A 83 -13.50 -10.61 -15.41
N ILE A 84 -13.18 -9.35 -15.09
CA ILE A 84 -13.66 -8.70 -13.86
C ILE A 84 -15.19 -8.69 -13.83
N ARG A 85 -15.84 -8.26 -14.89
CA ARG A 85 -17.33 -8.27 -14.97
C ARG A 85 -17.92 -9.66 -14.85
N SER A 86 -17.32 -10.66 -15.48
CA SER A 86 -17.77 -12.05 -15.40
C SER A 86 -17.71 -12.61 -13.99
N GLY A 87 -16.73 -12.21 -13.20
CA GLY A 87 -16.59 -12.58 -11.79
C GLY A 87 -17.63 -11.93 -10.87
N LYS A 88 -18.35 -10.91 -11.36
CA LYS A 88 -19.37 -10.15 -10.60
C LYS A 88 -18.89 -9.73 -9.20
N PRO A 89 -17.69 -9.13 -9.06
CA PRO A 89 -17.19 -8.69 -7.76
C PRO A 89 -18.02 -7.51 -7.22
N ASN A 90 -18.05 -7.36 -5.90
CA ASN A 90 -18.46 -6.12 -5.26
C ASN A 90 -17.26 -5.35 -4.66
N VAL A 91 -16.08 -5.97 -4.70
CA VAL A 91 -14.79 -5.36 -4.33
C VAL A 91 -13.74 -5.75 -5.38
N ILE A 92 -12.95 -4.77 -5.82
CA ILE A 92 -11.72 -5.01 -6.59
C ILE A 92 -10.55 -4.60 -5.71
N TYR A 93 -9.62 -5.53 -5.48
CA TYR A 93 -8.33 -5.22 -4.88
C TYR A 93 -7.27 -5.07 -5.94
N THR A 94 -6.46 -4.00 -5.87
CA THR A 94 -5.32 -3.83 -6.76
C THR A 94 -4.03 -3.46 -6.01
N SER A 95 -2.90 -3.97 -6.50
CA SER A 95 -1.55 -3.60 -6.06
C SER A 95 -0.73 -2.93 -7.17
N VAL A 96 -1.40 -2.51 -8.24
CA VAL A 96 -0.79 -1.74 -9.33
C VAL A 96 -0.29 -0.40 -8.79
N ALA A 97 0.89 0.05 -9.21
CA ALA A 97 1.57 1.22 -8.68
C ALA A 97 2.15 2.11 -9.80
N GLY A 98 2.54 3.33 -9.44
CA GLY A 98 3.18 4.29 -10.35
C GLY A 98 2.27 4.72 -11.51
N ASN A 99 2.86 4.86 -12.70
CA ASN A 99 2.13 5.30 -13.91
C ASN A 99 1.07 4.29 -14.35
N ASP A 100 1.25 3.02 -14.06
CA ASP A 100 0.27 1.98 -14.37
C ASP A 100 -1.03 2.17 -13.60
N THR A 101 -0.96 2.72 -12.38
CA THR A 101 -2.15 3.09 -11.60
C THR A 101 -2.96 4.17 -12.33
N VAL A 102 -2.30 5.20 -12.86
CA VAL A 102 -3.00 6.29 -13.58
C VAL A 102 -3.78 5.71 -14.76
N ARG A 103 -3.15 4.83 -15.56
CA ARG A 103 -3.80 4.17 -16.70
C ARG A 103 -4.94 3.27 -16.27
N LEU A 104 -4.72 2.44 -15.25
CA LEU A 104 -5.75 1.54 -14.72
C LEU A 104 -6.99 2.31 -14.27
N PHE A 105 -6.81 3.33 -13.44
CA PHE A 105 -7.94 4.09 -12.89
C PHE A 105 -8.68 4.89 -13.96
N SER A 106 -7.96 5.50 -14.92
CA SER A 106 -8.58 6.20 -16.04
C SER A 106 -9.44 5.26 -16.88
N GLN A 107 -8.91 4.08 -17.22
CA GLN A 107 -9.65 3.09 -18.01
C GLN A 107 -10.79 2.45 -17.21
N MET A 108 -10.60 2.18 -15.90
CA MET A 108 -11.71 1.73 -15.04
C MET A 108 -12.86 2.73 -15.01
N ALA A 109 -12.58 4.02 -14.97
CA ALA A 109 -13.59 5.08 -15.01
C ALA A 109 -14.27 5.16 -16.38
N GLU A 110 -13.49 5.12 -17.47
CA GLU A 110 -13.99 5.13 -18.85
C GLU A 110 -14.92 3.95 -19.12
N PHE A 111 -14.52 2.76 -18.72
CA PHE A 111 -15.32 1.54 -18.87
C PHE A 111 -16.41 1.37 -17.80
N GLY A 112 -16.54 2.32 -16.87
CA GLY A 112 -17.58 2.29 -15.83
C GLY A 112 -17.40 1.20 -14.77
N ILE A 113 -16.21 0.62 -14.63
CA ILE A 113 -15.93 -0.45 -13.66
C ILE A 113 -16.05 0.09 -12.22
N SER A 114 -15.47 1.25 -11.94
CA SER A 114 -15.43 1.84 -10.59
C SER A 114 -16.78 2.38 -10.08
N ARG A 115 -17.79 2.48 -10.94
CA ARG A 115 -19.12 3.02 -10.56
C ARG A 115 -19.94 2.07 -9.70
N SER A 116 -19.77 0.77 -9.87
CA SER A 116 -20.58 -0.28 -9.25
C SER A 116 -19.82 -1.16 -8.26
N VAL A 117 -18.49 -1.00 -8.18
CA VAL A 117 -17.60 -1.86 -7.39
C VAL A 117 -16.71 -1.00 -6.51
N GLN A 118 -16.57 -1.38 -5.25
CA GLN A 118 -15.60 -0.74 -4.35
C GLN A 118 -14.18 -1.10 -4.78
N VAL A 119 -13.37 -0.11 -5.13
CA VAL A 119 -11.95 -0.32 -5.40
C VAL A 119 -11.15 -0.10 -4.12
N VAL A 120 -10.34 -1.07 -3.77
CA VAL A 120 -9.41 -1.01 -2.65
C VAL A 120 -8.02 -1.44 -3.12
N GLY A 121 -6.97 -1.08 -2.41
CA GLY A 121 -5.64 -1.47 -2.88
C GLY A 121 -4.51 -1.30 -1.89
N ALA A 122 -3.31 -1.65 -2.33
CA ALA A 122 -2.09 -1.51 -1.58
C ALA A 122 -1.76 -0.02 -1.32
N SER A 123 -1.00 0.25 -0.27
CA SER A 123 -0.63 1.61 0.15
C SER A 123 0.14 2.42 -0.91
N GLY A 124 0.85 1.74 -1.83
CA GLY A 124 1.57 2.37 -2.93
C GLY A 124 0.75 2.56 -4.21
N THR A 125 -0.52 2.13 -4.25
CA THR A 125 -1.36 2.24 -5.44
C THR A 125 -1.73 3.69 -5.73
N VAL A 126 -2.39 4.38 -4.81
CA VAL A 126 -2.65 5.82 -4.90
C VAL A 126 -1.81 6.54 -3.85
N THR A 127 -0.97 7.44 -4.31
CA THR A 127 -0.03 8.22 -3.49
C THR A 127 -0.19 9.71 -3.80
N GLY A 128 0.39 10.58 -2.98
CA GLY A 128 0.42 12.01 -3.26
C GLY A 128 1.03 12.37 -4.62
N GLN A 129 1.94 11.53 -5.13
CA GLN A 129 2.62 11.77 -6.42
C GLN A 129 1.71 11.51 -7.63
N ASN A 130 0.82 10.51 -7.57
CA ASN A 130 -0.04 10.14 -8.71
C ASN A 130 -1.50 10.57 -8.56
N LEU A 131 -1.91 11.01 -7.37
CA LEU A 131 -3.30 11.39 -7.08
C LEU A 131 -3.80 12.51 -8.02
N ALA A 132 -2.98 13.53 -8.27
CA ALA A 132 -3.35 14.64 -9.16
C ALA A 132 -3.59 14.16 -10.60
N ALA A 133 -2.78 13.20 -11.09
CA ALA A 133 -2.92 12.61 -12.43
C ALA A 133 -4.13 11.67 -12.54
N ILE A 134 -4.45 10.95 -11.46
CA ILE A 134 -5.64 10.08 -11.40
C ILE A 134 -6.93 10.91 -11.30
N GLY A 135 -6.88 12.00 -10.53
CA GLY A 135 -8.00 12.93 -10.35
C GLY A 135 -9.25 12.24 -9.78
N LYS A 136 -10.41 12.56 -10.34
CA LYS A 136 -11.70 12.01 -9.89
C LYS A 136 -11.82 10.49 -9.99
N ALA A 137 -11.01 9.84 -10.79
CA ALA A 137 -11.04 8.37 -10.89
C ALA A 137 -10.56 7.68 -9.60
N ALA A 138 -9.89 8.40 -8.69
CA ALA A 138 -9.51 7.92 -7.37
C ALA A 138 -10.61 8.08 -6.30
N GLU A 139 -11.73 8.74 -6.60
CA GLU A 139 -12.80 8.93 -5.62
C GLU A 139 -13.35 7.60 -5.14
N GLY A 140 -13.48 7.45 -3.82
CA GLY A 140 -13.93 6.22 -3.19
C GLY A 140 -12.88 5.12 -3.06
N PHE A 141 -11.65 5.32 -3.56
CA PHE A 141 -10.56 4.36 -3.33
C PHE A 141 -10.16 4.32 -1.85
N VAL A 142 -9.98 3.11 -1.32
CA VAL A 142 -9.56 2.90 0.06
C VAL A 142 -8.30 2.04 0.12
N THR A 143 -7.37 2.42 0.99
CA THR A 143 -6.13 1.68 1.20
C THR A 143 -5.78 1.57 2.68
N GLY A 144 -5.04 0.52 3.04
CA GLY A 144 -4.41 0.40 4.35
C GLY A 144 -3.03 1.05 4.32
N ALA A 145 -2.95 2.34 4.62
CA ALA A 145 -1.68 3.07 4.63
C ALA A 145 -1.04 3.11 6.02
N GLY A 146 0.29 3.06 6.06
CA GLY A 146 1.07 3.22 7.30
C GLY A 146 1.30 4.66 7.71
N TYR A 147 1.01 5.62 6.82
CA TYR A 147 1.22 7.05 7.05
C TYR A 147 0.14 7.90 6.37
N SER A 148 -0.18 9.03 7.02
CA SER A 148 -1.01 10.09 6.46
C SER A 148 -0.55 11.44 7.00
N THR A 149 -0.57 12.48 6.17
CA THR A 149 -0.34 13.88 6.61
C THR A 149 -1.38 14.35 7.62
N LEU A 150 -2.52 13.66 7.70
CA LEU A 150 -3.63 13.95 8.62
C LEU A 150 -3.43 13.36 10.02
N ILE A 151 -2.34 12.64 10.29
CA ILE A 151 -2.03 12.16 11.65
C ILE A 151 -1.87 13.37 12.57
N ASP A 152 -2.74 13.45 13.59
CA ASP A 152 -2.78 14.56 14.53
C ASP A 152 -1.78 14.34 15.67
N SER A 153 -0.49 14.55 15.38
CA SER A 153 0.56 14.61 16.39
C SER A 153 1.47 15.82 16.15
N PRO A 154 2.07 16.39 17.22
CA PRO A 154 3.03 17.49 17.10
C PRO A 154 4.21 17.16 16.19
N GLU A 155 4.70 15.92 16.28
CA GLU A 155 5.83 15.41 15.47
C GLU A 155 5.47 15.36 14.00
N ASN A 156 4.28 14.85 13.65
CA ASN A 156 3.82 14.81 12.27
C ASN A 156 3.62 16.21 11.69
N LYS A 157 3.00 17.11 12.44
CA LYS A 157 2.81 18.52 12.02
C LYS A 157 4.15 19.19 11.74
N LYS A 158 5.16 18.99 12.60
CA LYS A 158 6.52 19.52 12.41
C LYS A 158 7.17 18.90 11.16
N PHE A 159 7.06 17.60 10.98
CA PHE A 159 7.61 16.91 9.82
C PHE A 159 6.97 17.41 8.52
N VAL A 160 5.63 17.46 8.45
CA VAL A 160 4.90 17.93 7.26
C VAL A 160 5.29 19.38 6.92
N ALA A 161 5.36 20.26 7.91
CA ALA A 161 5.74 21.65 7.70
C ALA A 161 7.16 21.77 7.15
N ALA A 162 8.13 21.07 7.73
CA ALA A 162 9.52 21.08 7.30
C ALA A 162 9.68 20.47 5.88
N PHE A 163 9.04 19.34 5.62
CA PHE A 163 9.08 18.69 4.32
C PHE A 163 8.51 19.59 3.22
N LYS A 164 7.36 20.22 3.49
CA LYS A 164 6.69 21.13 2.55
C LYS A 164 7.48 22.40 2.29
N ALA A 165 8.16 22.93 3.30
CA ALA A 165 9.04 24.09 3.14
C ALA A 165 10.19 23.81 2.17
N GLU A 166 10.78 22.62 2.24
CA GLU A 166 11.92 22.19 1.41
C GLU A 166 11.46 21.73 0.02
N ASN A 167 10.48 20.83 -0.04
CA ASN A 167 10.11 20.11 -1.27
C ASN A 167 8.92 20.73 -2.04
N LYS A 168 8.25 21.75 -1.47
CA LYS A 168 7.06 22.43 -2.04
C LYS A 168 5.85 21.51 -2.26
N THR A 169 5.88 20.30 -1.72
CA THR A 169 4.81 19.29 -1.77
C THR A 169 4.61 18.69 -0.39
N ASP A 170 3.45 18.09 -0.17
CA ASP A 170 3.22 17.31 1.04
C ASP A 170 4.02 15.99 1.00
N PRO A 171 4.51 15.48 2.16
CA PRO A 171 5.16 14.18 2.20
C PRO A 171 4.18 13.04 1.92
N ASP A 172 4.65 12.05 1.21
CA ASP A 172 3.97 10.76 1.06
C ASP A 172 4.48 9.72 2.08
N LEU A 173 4.00 8.49 1.96
CA LEU A 173 4.44 7.41 2.83
C LEU A 173 5.95 7.11 2.74
N TYR A 174 6.54 7.27 1.55
CA TYR A 174 7.98 6.99 1.36
C TYR A 174 8.84 8.07 1.99
N GLY A 175 8.42 9.33 1.89
CA GLY A 175 9.06 10.45 2.59
C GLY A 175 8.99 10.29 4.10
N ALA A 176 7.85 9.87 4.62
CA ALA A 176 7.67 9.62 6.06
C ALA A 176 8.50 8.42 6.55
N ASP A 177 8.51 7.31 5.83
CA ASP A 177 9.32 6.14 6.17
C ASP A 177 10.82 6.46 6.16
N SER A 178 11.28 7.20 5.14
CA SER A 178 12.68 7.62 5.02
C SER A 178 13.10 8.55 6.16
N TYR A 179 12.24 9.49 6.53
CA TYR A 179 12.46 10.38 7.67
C TYR A 179 12.51 9.57 8.98
N GLY A 180 11.52 8.70 9.20
CA GLY A 180 11.41 7.89 10.40
C GLY A 180 12.60 6.96 10.61
N VAL A 181 13.09 6.30 9.55
CA VAL A 181 14.23 5.38 9.65
C VAL A 181 15.52 6.08 10.07
N LEU A 182 15.74 7.32 9.62
CA LEU A 182 16.92 8.09 10.01
C LEU A 182 16.88 8.47 11.50
N PHE A 183 15.74 8.87 12.01
CA PHE A 183 15.57 9.17 13.45
C PHE A 183 15.70 7.91 14.31
N PHE A 184 15.15 6.79 13.84
CA PHE A 184 15.28 5.50 14.51
C PHE A 184 16.75 5.06 14.56
N TYR A 185 17.48 5.20 13.45
CA TYR A 185 18.93 4.91 13.40
C TYR A 185 19.73 5.83 14.33
N LYS A 186 19.46 7.15 14.29
CA LYS A 186 20.08 8.14 15.19
C LYS A 186 19.88 7.74 16.65
N ALA A 187 18.66 7.46 17.06
CA ALA A 187 18.34 7.06 18.43
C ALA A 187 19.09 5.77 18.84
N ALA A 188 19.24 4.82 17.91
CA ALA A 188 19.99 3.59 18.16
C ALA A 188 21.51 3.85 18.34
N VAL A 189 22.10 4.72 17.53
CA VAL A 189 23.50 5.12 17.65
C VAL A 189 23.75 5.84 18.98
N GLU A 190 22.88 6.77 19.34
CA GLU A 190 22.95 7.49 20.61
C GLU A 190 22.83 6.54 21.81
N LYS A 191 21.90 5.59 21.77
CA LYS A 191 21.74 4.56 22.81
C LYS A 191 22.94 3.63 22.89
N ALA A 192 23.47 3.19 21.74
CA ALA A 192 24.64 2.32 21.66
C ALA A 192 25.94 3.04 22.05
N LYS A 193 25.96 4.38 22.02
CA LYS A 193 27.18 5.20 22.12
C LYS A 193 28.30 4.73 21.19
N SER A 194 27.92 4.26 19.99
CA SER A 194 28.82 3.61 19.02
C SER A 194 28.18 3.60 17.64
N THR A 195 29.02 3.59 16.61
CA THR A 195 28.63 3.34 15.21
C THR A 195 28.91 1.89 14.79
N ASP A 196 29.40 1.06 15.70
CA ASP A 196 29.61 -0.37 15.45
C ASP A 196 28.28 -1.06 15.12
N THR A 197 28.26 -1.80 14.02
CA THR A 197 27.02 -2.39 13.46
C THR A 197 26.32 -3.31 14.45
N ASP A 198 27.04 -4.13 15.19
CA ASP A 198 26.42 -5.10 16.10
C ASP A 198 25.87 -4.42 17.34
N LYS A 199 26.56 -3.41 17.87
CA LYS A 199 26.09 -2.59 19.00
C LYS A 199 24.86 -1.78 18.63
N VAL A 200 24.85 -1.13 17.46
CA VAL A 200 23.71 -0.36 16.97
C VAL A 200 22.52 -1.27 16.72
N ARG A 201 22.72 -2.44 16.10
CA ARG A 201 21.65 -3.42 15.85
C ARG A 201 21.03 -3.96 17.15
N ALA A 202 21.85 -4.21 18.17
CA ALA A 202 21.35 -4.60 19.50
C ALA A 202 20.52 -3.48 20.12
N ALA A 203 21.01 -2.23 20.07
CA ALA A 203 20.30 -1.06 20.58
C ALA A 203 18.96 -0.83 19.88
N MET A 204 18.87 -1.05 18.54
CA MET A 204 17.62 -0.94 17.76
C MET A 204 16.52 -1.87 18.25
N ARG A 205 16.88 -3.11 18.66
CA ARG A 205 15.88 -4.08 19.16
C ARG A 205 15.22 -3.66 20.46
N ASP A 206 15.92 -2.84 21.24
CA ASP A 206 15.47 -2.37 22.54
C ASP A 206 14.89 -0.93 22.51
N LEU A 207 14.79 -0.30 21.34
CA LEU A 207 14.06 0.97 21.17
C LEU A 207 12.55 0.69 21.19
N LYS A 208 11.84 1.53 21.94
CA LYS A 208 10.37 1.51 22.04
C LYS A 208 9.81 2.71 21.29
#